data_06b2dcc96001276b40c4d060389801c2
#
_entry.id   06b2dcc96001276b40c4d060389801c2
#
_cell.length_a   1.000
_cell.length_b   1.000
_cell.length_c   1.000
_cell.angle_alpha   90.00
_cell.angle_beta   90.00
_cell.angle_gamma   90.00
#
_symmetry.space_group_name_H-M   'P 1'
#
loop_
_entity.id
_entity.type
_entity.pdbx_description
1 polymer ?
#
loop_
_entity_poly.entity_id
_entity_poly.type
_entity_poly.pdbx_seq_one_letter_code
_entity_poly.pdbx_strand_id
1 'polypeptide(L)'
;MRKIERIFITISLFAVVTVTASAIWHNLNKPEQGAVQSIPTTKYGAFLATQHAVFVNDFDTAVKLTENLRDVESPIVQNTIYLSDFLAGKMPLDAHLLKNEKSMPARLIYDAYLIQNDNWKELYNRHKSDDSALAAPLRIWAAVANDKQADALKFIEKLPTNSSWKSFVRGQIYAEKKDYKKAAENFMAVDPSFLNINDYLYIMSFYIHHDMIDKASKLLKEFTSMRGGMCMLAYDNIPEWSRFAGYKNQLAFSLVQNVSHTQIMMYSDLAMLLLRFVQITAPEFATSNNVMDYYLGNFFYHNTGNWQKHFDNISQDSPYYLFGLLRSADKTGKIDKLQEAQKKHPLFVPAVNKLVAHHIQHGNKSDALRIIRHAMNDEHLNDAGRAFFAKGRAQINFAFGDLDAAQSDLHKVSEALALDAEILSLQAKIWAMQNRELDNAYEYAMKLVKHNPADVLAWDTLGLVVAKREGADAALDVLERVGEVSTTCSSLFEHLGDIYASKGDVNKAIDSYVRAIELSDDGLTVIPLIEKKIRKLK
;
A
#
# COMPACT_ATOMS: atom_id res chain seq x y z
N MET A 1 -7.29 -16.88 24.27
CA MET A 1 -7.86 -15.54 24.39
C MET A 1 -7.18 -14.69 25.47
N ARG A 2 -7.12 -15.07 26.75
CA ARG A 2 -6.55 -14.22 27.84
C ARG A 2 -5.05 -13.81 27.72
N LYS A 3 -4.20 -14.52 26.96
CA LYS A 3 -2.77 -14.15 26.76
C LYS A 3 -2.58 -13.09 25.67
N ILE A 4 -3.41 -13.10 24.66
CA ILE A 4 -3.37 -12.11 23.56
C ILE A 4 -3.90 -10.77 24.06
N GLU A 5 -4.97 -10.76 24.86
CA GLU A 5 -5.51 -9.54 25.49
C GLU A 5 -4.50 -8.83 26.40
N ARG A 6 -3.67 -9.58 27.17
CA ARG A 6 -2.63 -8.98 28.03
C ARG A 6 -1.49 -8.33 27.22
N ILE A 7 -1.13 -8.89 26.07
CA ILE A 7 -0.12 -8.32 25.18
C ILE A 7 -0.67 -7.03 24.53
N PHE A 8 -1.93 -7.04 24.10
CA PHE A 8 -2.59 -5.83 23.56
C PHE A 8 -2.76 -4.74 24.64
N ILE A 9 -3.12 -5.09 25.86
CA ILE A 9 -3.29 -4.12 26.98
C ILE A 9 -1.94 -3.50 27.36
N THR A 10 -0.85 -4.27 27.37
CA THR A 10 0.49 -3.74 27.72
C THR A 10 1.03 -2.83 26.61
N ILE A 11 0.83 -3.16 25.35
CA ILE A 11 1.19 -2.32 24.21
C ILE A 11 0.28 -1.07 24.15
N SER A 12 -1.02 -1.21 24.42
CA SER A 12 -1.98 -0.11 24.43
C SER A 12 -1.75 0.87 25.61
N LEU A 13 -1.34 0.39 26.79
CA LEU A 13 -1.02 1.28 27.91
C LEU A 13 0.28 2.08 27.66
N PHE A 14 1.29 1.48 27.04
CA PHE A 14 2.50 2.20 26.66
C PHE A 14 2.21 3.22 25.53
N ALA A 15 1.38 2.85 24.55
CA ALA A 15 0.96 3.75 23.48
C ALA A 15 0.07 4.91 24.00
N VAL A 16 -0.83 4.66 24.96
CA VAL A 16 -1.72 5.70 25.51
C VAL A 16 -0.96 6.69 26.39
N VAL A 17 0.03 6.26 27.18
CA VAL A 17 0.85 7.17 27.99
C VAL A 17 1.79 8.01 27.12
N THR A 18 2.32 7.45 26.02
CA THR A 18 3.16 8.19 25.05
C THR A 18 2.34 9.12 24.15
N VAL A 19 1.14 8.72 23.72
CA VAL A 19 0.25 9.56 22.90
C VAL A 19 -0.30 10.76 23.68
N THR A 20 -0.67 10.58 24.95
CA THR A 20 -1.14 11.71 25.79
C THR A 20 -0.02 12.67 26.14
N ALA A 21 1.17 12.21 26.45
CA ALA A 21 2.34 13.07 26.66
C ALA A 21 2.76 13.80 25.38
N SER A 22 2.71 13.14 24.23
CA SER A 22 3.00 13.71 22.90
C SER A 22 1.95 14.73 22.46
N ALA A 23 0.65 14.47 22.67
CA ALA A 23 -0.42 15.38 22.30
C ALA A 23 -0.41 16.68 23.13
N ILE A 24 -0.05 16.58 24.41
CA ILE A 24 0.11 17.74 25.28
C ILE A 24 1.35 18.57 24.88
N TRP A 25 2.43 17.91 24.50
CA TRP A 25 3.66 18.57 24.06
C TRP A 25 3.56 19.17 22.66
N HIS A 26 2.86 18.51 21.73
CA HIS A 26 2.62 19.00 20.36
C HIS A 26 1.71 20.22 20.29
N ASN A 27 0.81 20.39 21.27
CA ASN A 27 -0.01 21.60 21.39
C ASN A 27 0.72 22.79 22.08
N LEU A 28 1.84 22.54 22.75
CA LEU A 28 2.60 23.59 23.45
C LEU A 28 3.76 24.17 22.63
N ASN A 29 4.28 23.44 21.63
CA ASN A 29 5.36 23.94 20.77
C ASN A 29 5.27 23.26 19.40
N LYS A 30 4.93 23.99 18.34
CA LYS A 30 5.28 23.60 16.97
C LYS A 30 6.79 23.82 16.82
N PRO A 31 7.64 22.77 16.73
CA PRO A 31 9.02 23.00 16.37
C PRO A 31 9.05 23.29 14.86
N GLU A 32 9.54 24.43 14.46
CA GLU A 32 10.21 24.57 13.18
C GLU A 32 11.20 23.40 13.06
N GLN A 33 11.31 22.80 11.87
CA GLN A 33 12.36 21.82 11.55
C GLN A 33 13.73 22.51 11.72
N GLY A 34 14.24 22.50 12.92
CA GLY A 34 15.52 23.06 13.29
C GLY A 34 16.30 22.01 14.06
N ALA A 35 17.52 21.74 13.61
CA ALA A 35 18.50 20.88 14.23
C ALA A 35 18.48 20.97 15.75
N VAL A 36 18.68 19.84 16.44
CA VAL A 36 18.93 19.80 17.89
C VAL A 36 19.98 20.87 18.21
N GLN A 37 19.54 22.00 18.78
CA GLN A 37 20.39 23.18 18.98
C GLN A 37 21.47 22.97 20.04
N SER A 38 21.39 21.95 20.87
CA SER A 38 22.46 21.50 21.76
C SER A 38 22.27 20.03 22.16
N ILE A 39 23.34 19.26 22.13
CA ILE A 39 23.37 17.92 22.72
C ILE A 39 23.22 18.10 24.25
N PRO A 40 22.27 17.39 24.90
CA PRO A 40 22.10 17.46 26.34
C PRO A 40 23.41 17.13 27.07
N THR A 41 23.84 17.97 27.98
CA THR A 41 25.10 17.79 28.72
C THR A 41 25.01 16.75 29.83
N THR A 42 23.77 16.38 30.25
CA THR A 42 23.54 15.35 31.26
C THR A 42 23.20 13.99 30.62
N LYS A 43 23.65 12.90 31.23
CA LYS A 43 23.32 11.54 30.80
C LYS A 43 21.80 11.28 30.77
N TYR A 44 21.07 11.78 31.75
CA TYR A 44 19.61 11.67 31.80
C TYR A 44 18.95 12.43 30.63
N GLY A 45 19.41 13.66 30.38
CA GLY A 45 18.92 14.43 29.23
C GLY A 45 19.25 13.79 27.90
N ALA A 46 20.44 13.23 27.74
CA ALA A 46 20.84 12.46 26.54
C ALA A 46 19.95 11.23 26.36
N PHE A 47 19.64 10.49 27.44
CA PHE A 47 18.75 9.32 27.39
C PHE A 47 17.34 9.69 26.93
N LEU A 48 16.73 10.72 27.51
CA LEU A 48 15.39 11.18 27.10
C LEU A 48 15.37 11.69 25.65
N ALA A 49 16.41 12.44 25.25
CA ALA A 49 16.55 12.92 23.89
C ALA A 49 16.72 11.76 22.88
N THR A 50 17.47 10.72 23.25
CA THR A 50 17.61 9.49 22.44
C THR A 50 16.27 8.80 22.27
N GLN A 51 15.51 8.63 23.35
CA GLN A 51 14.17 8.01 23.29
C GLN A 51 13.23 8.83 22.41
N HIS A 52 13.27 10.15 22.50
CA HIS A 52 12.50 11.03 21.63
C HIS A 52 12.93 10.91 20.17
N ALA A 53 14.22 10.92 19.88
CA ALA A 53 14.74 10.77 18.52
C ALA A 53 14.31 9.42 17.88
N VAL A 54 14.35 8.33 18.66
CA VAL A 54 13.81 7.03 18.23
C VAL A 54 12.31 7.12 17.94
N PHE A 55 11.56 7.75 18.82
CA PHE A 55 10.11 7.91 18.68
C PHE A 55 9.70 8.69 17.41
N VAL A 56 10.46 9.72 17.05
CA VAL A 56 10.22 10.52 15.83
C VAL A 56 10.94 9.97 14.59
N ASN A 57 11.50 8.78 14.67
CA ASN A 57 12.26 8.09 13.60
C ASN A 57 13.51 8.85 13.11
N ASP A 58 14.10 9.69 13.95
CA ASP A 58 15.40 10.35 13.71
C ASP A 58 16.54 9.48 14.27
N PHE A 59 16.78 8.36 13.59
CA PHE A 59 17.75 7.35 14.07
C PHE A 59 19.20 7.84 14.01
N ASP A 60 19.54 8.72 13.07
CA ASP A 60 20.89 9.30 12.98
C ASP A 60 21.19 10.18 14.21
N THR A 61 20.24 10.99 14.65
CA THR A 61 20.34 11.77 15.88
C THR A 61 20.33 10.85 17.10
N ALA A 62 19.48 9.81 17.13
CA ALA A 62 19.46 8.85 18.23
C ALA A 62 20.85 8.23 18.47
N VAL A 63 21.51 7.74 17.42
CA VAL A 63 22.89 7.18 17.52
C VAL A 63 23.90 8.21 18.05
N LYS A 64 23.88 9.45 17.57
CA LYS A 64 24.79 10.51 18.06
C LYS A 64 24.60 10.77 19.56
N LEU A 65 23.34 10.78 20.04
CA LEU A 65 23.03 10.99 21.45
C LEU A 65 23.49 9.82 22.32
N THR A 66 23.47 8.56 21.79
CA THR A 66 23.93 7.40 22.55
C THR A 66 25.43 7.39 22.83
N GLU A 67 26.24 8.17 22.12
CA GLU A 67 27.68 8.27 22.39
C GLU A 67 27.96 8.73 23.83
N ASN A 68 27.10 9.62 24.38
CA ASN A 68 27.20 10.09 25.76
C ASN A 68 26.66 9.10 26.80
N LEU A 69 26.12 7.96 26.37
CA LEU A 69 25.46 6.95 27.23
C LEU A 69 26.24 5.63 27.33
N ARG A 70 27.29 5.45 26.51
CA ARG A 70 27.98 4.15 26.39
C ARG A 70 28.64 3.67 27.66
N ASP A 71 29.01 4.56 28.58
CA ASP A 71 29.60 4.28 29.89
C ASP A 71 28.57 4.05 31.01
N VAL A 72 27.28 4.08 30.68
CA VAL A 72 26.19 3.86 31.67
C VAL A 72 25.84 2.39 31.73
N GLU A 73 26.11 1.71 32.85
CA GLU A 73 25.86 0.28 33.06
C GLU A 73 24.40 -0.08 33.39
N SER A 74 23.44 0.72 32.95
CA SER A 74 22.02 0.41 33.13
C SER A 74 21.48 -0.44 32.00
N PRO A 75 20.80 -1.58 32.26
CA PRO A 75 20.22 -2.43 31.21
C PRO A 75 19.25 -1.67 30.30
N ILE A 76 18.47 -0.73 30.83
CA ILE A 76 17.52 0.08 30.05
C ILE A 76 18.28 0.99 29.08
N VAL A 77 19.37 1.61 29.55
CA VAL A 77 20.20 2.49 28.71
C VAL A 77 20.90 1.69 27.64
N GLN A 78 21.48 0.54 27.99
CA GLN A 78 22.16 -0.35 27.04
C GLN A 78 21.19 -0.87 25.97
N ASN A 79 19.97 -1.28 26.34
CA ASN A 79 18.95 -1.69 25.38
C ASN A 79 18.53 -0.53 24.46
N THR A 80 18.49 0.71 24.96
CA THR A 80 18.21 1.89 24.13
C THR A 80 19.35 2.14 23.13
N ILE A 81 20.60 1.99 23.53
CA ILE A 81 21.75 2.10 22.64
C ILE A 81 21.69 1.03 21.54
N TYR A 82 21.48 -0.24 21.89
CA TYR A 82 21.40 -1.33 20.93
C TYR A 82 20.26 -1.14 19.95
N LEU A 83 19.10 -0.70 20.42
CA LEU A 83 17.95 -0.41 19.58
C LEU A 83 18.24 0.77 18.63
N SER A 84 18.87 1.83 19.10
CA SER A 84 19.21 3.00 18.29
C SER A 84 20.22 2.64 17.18
N ASP A 85 21.26 1.90 17.50
CA ASP A 85 22.25 1.43 16.52
C ASP A 85 21.56 0.55 15.46
N PHE A 86 20.72 -0.39 15.88
CA PHE A 86 20.02 -1.30 14.98
C PHE A 86 19.02 -0.58 14.06
N LEU A 87 18.24 0.34 14.59
CA LEU A 87 17.29 1.15 13.81
C LEU A 87 17.99 2.10 12.83
N ALA A 88 19.22 2.51 13.14
CA ALA A 88 20.09 3.23 12.20
C ALA A 88 20.74 2.32 11.12
N GLY A 89 20.45 1.02 11.14
CA GLY A 89 20.99 0.06 10.19
C GLY A 89 22.37 -0.48 10.54
N LYS A 90 22.77 -0.40 11.81
CA LYS A 90 24.07 -0.87 12.30
C LYS A 90 23.87 -2.05 13.26
N MET A 91 24.71 -3.08 13.13
CA MET A 91 24.76 -4.13 14.15
C MET A 91 25.44 -3.58 15.41
N PRO A 92 24.78 -3.64 16.60
CA PRO A 92 25.42 -3.26 17.86
C PRO A 92 26.65 -4.10 18.14
N LEU A 93 27.73 -3.48 18.62
CA LEU A 93 29.04 -4.17 18.87
C LEU A 93 28.89 -5.35 19.84
N ASP A 94 28.10 -5.18 20.88
CA ASP A 94 27.91 -6.16 21.95
C ASP A 94 26.58 -6.91 21.83
N ALA A 95 26.06 -7.08 20.61
CA ALA A 95 24.78 -7.77 20.35
C ALA A 95 24.75 -9.20 20.95
N HIS A 96 25.90 -9.85 21.14
CA HIS A 96 26.02 -11.16 21.78
C HIS A 96 25.53 -11.19 23.24
N LEU A 97 25.56 -10.05 23.95
CA LEU A 97 25.06 -9.93 25.32
C LEU A 97 23.52 -10.03 25.40
N LEU A 98 22.81 -9.83 24.28
CA LEU A 98 21.35 -9.89 24.21
C LEU A 98 20.79 -11.34 24.20
N LYS A 99 21.64 -12.34 24.27
CA LYS A 99 21.26 -13.77 24.20
C LYS A 99 20.06 -14.15 25.07
N ASN A 100 20.02 -13.65 26.30
CA ASN A 100 19.01 -14.01 27.31
C ASN A 100 17.92 -12.94 27.47
N GLU A 101 17.97 -11.87 26.70
CA GLU A 101 16.98 -10.80 26.75
C GLU A 101 15.63 -11.27 26.20
N LYS A 102 14.54 -10.83 26.86
CA LYS A 102 13.18 -11.28 26.57
C LYS A 102 12.40 -10.30 25.70
N SER A 103 12.84 -9.05 25.61
CA SER A 103 12.16 -8.05 24.79
C SER A 103 12.21 -8.43 23.31
N MET A 104 11.16 -8.16 22.57
CA MET A 104 11.09 -8.52 21.14
C MET A 104 12.20 -7.83 20.32
N PRO A 105 12.51 -6.53 20.49
CA PRO A 105 13.62 -5.91 19.78
C PRO A 105 14.97 -6.58 20.09
N ALA A 106 15.28 -6.84 21.35
CA ALA A 106 16.54 -7.48 21.74
C ALA A 106 16.66 -8.90 21.16
N ARG A 107 15.57 -9.68 21.14
CA ARG A 107 15.54 -10.99 20.49
C ARG A 107 15.85 -10.91 19.01
N LEU A 108 15.24 -9.96 18.27
CA LEU A 108 15.50 -9.77 16.84
C LEU A 108 16.94 -9.31 16.58
N ILE A 109 17.48 -8.41 17.39
CA ILE A 109 18.88 -7.98 17.28
C ILE A 109 19.84 -9.16 17.47
N TYR A 110 19.58 -10.01 18.47
CA TYR A 110 20.39 -11.20 18.70
C TYR A 110 20.24 -12.24 17.57
N ASP A 111 19.03 -12.45 17.06
CA ASP A 111 18.83 -13.34 15.91
C ASP A 111 19.56 -12.82 14.65
N ALA A 112 19.58 -11.49 14.41
CA ALA A 112 20.35 -10.88 13.35
C ALA A 112 21.87 -11.10 13.56
N TYR A 113 22.36 -10.98 14.79
CA TYR A 113 23.74 -11.29 15.15
C TYR A 113 24.10 -12.76 14.83
N LEU A 114 23.23 -13.71 15.18
CA LEU A 114 23.44 -15.13 14.86
C LEU A 114 23.53 -15.37 13.35
N ILE A 115 22.69 -14.73 12.56
CA ILE A 115 22.68 -14.86 11.09
C ILE A 115 23.93 -14.26 10.47
N GLN A 116 24.36 -13.08 10.93
CA GLN A 116 25.62 -12.48 10.43
C GLN A 116 26.83 -13.39 10.66
N ASN A 117 26.85 -14.10 11.80
CA ASN A 117 27.92 -15.01 12.18
C ASN A 117 27.69 -16.47 11.72
N ASP A 118 26.74 -16.70 10.81
CA ASP A 118 26.34 -18.01 10.27
C ASP A 118 26.02 -19.06 11.35
N ASN A 119 25.60 -18.63 12.54
CA ASN A 119 25.24 -19.51 13.64
C ASN A 119 23.78 -20.00 13.52
N TRP A 120 23.49 -20.65 12.40
CA TRP A 120 22.15 -21.20 12.09
C TRP A 120 21.70 -22.27 13.09
N LYS A 121 22.66 -23.00 13.70
CA LYS A 121 22.34 -24.03 14.70
C LYS A 121 21.71 -23.42 15.95
N GLU A 122 22.25 -22.34 16.46
CA GLU A 122 21.67 -21.66 17.63
C GLU A 122 20.33 -21.02 17.27
N LEU A 123 20.25 -20.37 16.10
CA LEU A 123 19.00 -19.80 15.60
C LEU A 123 17.89 -20.86 15.51
N TYR A 124 18.17 -22.05 14.96
CA TYR A 124 17.23 -23.16 14.92
C TYR A 124 16.76 -23.59 16.32
N ASN A 125 17.69 -23.75 17.26
CA ASN A 125 17.36 -24.15 18.62
C ASN A 125 16.47 -23.14 19.34
N ARG A 126 16.63 -21.87 19.06
CA ARG A 126 15.79 -20.79 19.62
C ARG A 126 14.36 -20.83 19.08
N HIS A 127 14.19 -21.11 17.80
CA HIS A 127 12.89 -21.00 17.11
C HIS A 127 12.17 -22.31 16.84
N LYS A 128 12.78 -23.48 17.03
CA LYS A 128 12.19 -24.81 16.70
C LYS A 128 10.83 -25.10 17.35
N SER A 129 10.50 -24.42 18.46
CA SER A 129 9.24 -24.58 19.19
C SER A 129 8.41 -23.28 19.22
N ASP A 130 8.81 -22.23 18.48
CA ASP A 130 8.08 -20.96 18.40
C ASP A 130 7.10 -21.02 17.21
N ASP A 131 5.79 -21.12 17.51
CA ASP A 131 4.74 -21.20 16.48
C ASP A 131 4.16 -19.81 16.12
N SER A 132 4.81 -18.71 16.55
CA SER A 132 4.38 -17.37 16.19
C SER A 132 4.61 -17.07 14.71
N ALA A 133 3.76 -16.23 14.11
CA ALA A 133 3.88 -15.83 12.72
C ALA A 133 5.20 -15.09 12.42
N LEU A 134 5.71 -14.32 13.39
CA LEU A 134 6.98 -13.62 13.28
C LEU A 134 8.17 -14.59 13.24
N ALA A 135 8.12 -15.67 14.02
CA ALA A 135 9.19 -16.68 14.06
C ALA A 135 9.16 -17.62 12.85
N ALA A 136 8.06 -17.70 12.11
CA ALA A 136 7.91 -18.66 11.02
C ALA A 136 9.04 -18.59 9.97
N PRO A 137 9.43 -17.44 9.38
CA PRO A 137 10.55 -17.36 8.45
C PRO A 137 11.89 -17.77 9.09
N LEU A 138 12.16 -17.30 10.31
CA LEU A 138 13.37 -17.65 11.07
C LEU A 138 13.47 -19.15 11.30
N ARG A 139 12.39 -19.78 11.73
CA ARG A 139 12.31 -21.23 11.98
C ARG A 139 12.52 -22.04 10.71
N ILE A 140 11.83 -21.66 9.62
CA ILE A 140 11.92 -22.36 8.32
C ILE A 140 13.37 -22.31 7.82
N TRP A 141 13.94 -21.13 7.69
CA TRP A 141 15.27 -20.97 7.07
C TRP A 141 16.40 -21.48 7.98
N ALA A 142 16.27 -21.35 9.31
CA ALA A 142 17.21 -21.98 10.23
C ALA A 142 17.16 -23.52 10.16
N ALA A 143 15.99 -24.14 9.97
CA ALA A 143 15.89 -25.57 9.77
C ALA A 143 16.54 -26.00 8.45
N VAL A 144 16.27 -25.29 7.35
CA VAL A 144 16.85 -25.59 6.02
C VAL A 144 18.37 -25.44 6.03
N ALA A 145 18.91 -24.40 6.68
CA ALA A 145 20.35 -24.17 6.80
C ALA A 145 21.08 -25.22 7.67
N ASN A 146 20.34 -25.92 8.56
CA ASN A 146 20.86 -27.03 9.36
C ASN A 146 20.53 -28.42 8.78
N ASP A 147 20.25 -28.52 7.50
CA ASP A 147 19.89 -29.77 6.79
C ASP A 147 18.65 -30.50 7.36
N LYS A 148 17.79 -29.77 8.06
CA LYS A 148 16.52 -30.25 8.61
C LYS A 148 15.33 -29.88 7.74
N GLN A 149 15.47 -30.09 6.43
CA GLN A 149 14.44 -29.73 5.44
C GLN A 149 13.08 -30.38 5.76
N ALA A 150 13.07 -31.62 6.24
CA ALA A 150 11.84 -32.33 6.61
C ALA A 150 11.07 -31.60 7.74
N ASP A 151 11.79 -31.05 8.72
CA ASP A 151 11.19 -30.28 9.82
C ASP A 151 10.57 -28.97 9.28
N ALA A 152 11.28 -28.28 8.37
CA ALA A 152 10.78 -27.07 7.71
C ALA A 152 9.47 -27.34 6.94
N LEU A 153 9.45 -28.38 6.11
CA LEU A 153 8.27 -28.78 5.34
C LEU A 153 7.08 -29.17 6.23
N LYS A 154 7.34 -29.97 7.29
CA LYS A 154 6.32 -30.34 8.27
C LYS A 154 5.75 -29.12 9.01
N PHE A 155 6.58 -28.13 9.29
CA PHE A 155 6.14 -26.90 9.93
C PHE A 155 5.24 -26.08 9.02
N ILE A 156 5.59 -25.92 7.75
CA ILE A 156 4.79 -25.18 6.75
C ILE A 156 3.37 -25.75 6.67
N GLU A 157 3.22 -27.09 6.70
CA GLU A 157 1.89 -27.72 6.61
C GLU A 157 0.98 -27.35 7.80
N LYS A 158 1.55 -27.09 8.97
CA LYS A 158 0.80 -26.72 10.19
C LYS A 158 0.38 -25.25 10.23
N LEU A 159 0.97 -24.38 9.39
CA LEU A 159 0.64 -22.96 9.39
C LEU A 159 -0.78 -22.73 8.84
N PRO A 160 -1.56 -21.84 9.48
CA PRO A 160 -2.92 -21.51 9.07
C PRO A 160 -2.90 -20.54 7.88
N THR A 161 -2.29 -20.96 6.76
CA THR A 161 -2.14 -20.15 5.54
C THR A 161 -2.74 -20.87 4.34
N ASN A 162 -2.97 -20.12 3.24
CA ASN A 162 -3.48 -20.70 2.01
C ASN A 162 -2.48 -21.65 1.32
N SER A 163 -2.98 -22.50 0.42
CA SER A 163 -2.19 -23.48 -0.32
C SER A 163 -1.14 -22.85 -1.24
N SER A 164 -1.45 -21.70 -1.85
CA SER A 164 -0.52 -20.98 -2.74
C SER A 164 0.71 -20.50 -1.98
N TRP A 165 0.54 -19.91 -0.78
CA TRP A 165 1.67 -19.51 0.05
C TRP A 165 2.54 -20.71 0.45
N LYS A 166 1.90 -21.83 0.86
CA LYS A 166 2.63 -23.07 1.20
C LYS A 166 3.42 -23.60 0.02
N SER A 167 2.83 -23.60 -1.16
CA SER A 167 3.49 -24.02 -2.40
C SER A 167 4.65 -23.11 -2.76
N PHE A 168 4.48 -21.79 -2.62
CA PHE A 168 5.55 -20.84 -2.85
C PHE A 168 6.76 -21.11 -1.95
N VAL A 169 6.55 -21.22 -0.63
CA VAL A 169 7.64 -21.45 0.34
C VAL A 169 8.30 -22.83 0.14
N ARG A 170 7.52 -23.89 -0.19
CA ARG A 170 8.10 -25.18 -0.57
C ARG A 170 8.98 -25.08 -1.82
N GLY A 171 8.52 -24.33 -2.82
CA GLY A 171 9.30 -24.03 -4.01
C GLY A 171 10.64 -23.37 -3.69
N GLN A 172 10.63 -22.37 -2.81
CA GLN A 172 11.85 -21.70 -2.32
C GLN A 172 12.83 -22.69 -1.66
N ILE A 173 12.33 -23.56 -0.77
CA ILE A 173 13.16 -24.56 -0.08
C ILE A 173 13.79 -25.53 -1.06
N TYR A 174 13.02 -26.04 -2.03
CA TYR A 174 13.55 -26.96 -3.05
C TYR A 174 14.55 -26.25 -3.97
N ALA A 175 14.33 -25.00 -4.34
CA ALA A 175 15.26 -24.21 -5.14
C ALA A 175 16.61 -24.04 -4.43
N GLU A 176 16.59 -23.69 -3.13
CA GLU A 176 17.80 -23.55 -2.32
C GLU A 176 18.55 -24.89 -2.14
N LYS A 177 17.83 -25.99 -2.04
CA LYS A 177 18.41 -27.34 -1.98
C LYS A 177 18.73 -27.93 -3.36
N LYS A 178 18.66 -27.13 -4.42
CA LYS A 178 18.99 -27.48 -5.82
C LYS A 178 18.13 -28.61 -6.42
N ASP A 179 16.96 -28.90 -5.81
CA ASP A 179 15.95 -29.77 -6.43
C ASP A 179 15.03 -28.91 -7.31
N TYR A 180 15.58 -28.45 -8.43
CA TYR A 180 14.91 -27.48 -9.32
C TYR A 180 13.63 -28.02 -9.94
N LYS A 181 13.51 -29.34 -10.11
CA LYS A 181 12.30 -29.97 -10.61
C LYS A 181 11.14 -29.79 -9.62
N LYS A 182 11.36 -30.17 -8.34
CA LYS A 182 10.33 -29.98 -7.31
C LYS A 182 10.07 -28.50 -7.01
N ALA A 183 11.08 -27.65 -7.09
CA ALA A 183 10.90 -26.21 -6.98
C ALA A 183 9.90 -25.71 -8.05
N ALA A 184 10.13 -26.06 -9.31
CA ALA A 184 9.26 -25.68 -10.42
C ALA A 184 7.84 -26.24 -10.29
N GLU A 185 7.68 -27.50 -9.87
CA GLU A 185 6.36 -28.11 -9.60
C GLU A 185 5.58 -27.33 -8.54
N ASN A 186 6.25 -26.91 -7.46
CA ASN A 186 5.63 -26.13 -6.40
C ASN A 186 5.30 -24.70 -6.86
N PHE A 187 6.16 -24.03 -7.62
CA PHE A 187 5.87 -22.69 -8.15
C PHE A 187 4.71 -22.73 -9.17
N MET A 188 4.59 -23.79 -9.97
CA MET A 188 3.44 -23.97 -10.85
C MET A 188 2.11 -24.22 -10.13
N ALA A 189 2.15 -24.67 -8.88
CA ALA A 189 0.96 -24.87 -8.04
C ALA A 189 0.51 -23.59 -7.33
N VAL A 190 1.24 -22.48 -7.47
CA VAL A 190 0.84 -21.18 -6.94
C VAL A 190 -0.19 -20.56 -7.87
N ASP A 191 -1.34 -20.17 -7.34
CA ASP A 191 -2.32 -19.39 -8.10
C ASP A 191 -1.76 -17.99 -8.39
N PRO A 192 -1.62 -17.60 -9.67
CA PRO A 192 -1.08 -16.30 -10.05
C PRO A 192 -1.84 -15.09 -9.49
N SER A 193 -3.10 -15.25 -9.06
CA SER A 193 -3.88 -14.19 -8.42
C SER A 193 -3.35 -13.80 -7.04
N PHE A 194 -2.66 -14.71 -6.35
CA PHE A 194 -2.02 -14.46 -5.05
C PHE A 194 -0.64 -13.84 -5.14
N LEU A 195 -0.02 -13.84 -6.32
CA LEU A 195 1.31 -13.28 -6.48
C LEU A 195 1.26 -11.75 -6.44
N ASN A 196 2.02 -11.16 -5.54
CA ASN A 196 2.41 -9.77 -5.69
C ASN A 196 3.59 -9.66 -6.67
N ILE A 197 4.04 -8.45 -6.93
CA ILE A 197 5.13 -8.21 -7.88
C ILE A 197 6.46 -8.86 -7.44
N ASN A 198 6.76 -8.90 -6.14
CA ASN A 198 8.00 -9.49 -5.64
C ASN A 198 7.97 -11.02 -5.84
N ASP A 199 6.84 -11.65 -5.55
CA ASP A 199 6.66 -13.10 -5.71
C ASP A 199 6.76 -13.50 -7.18
N TYR A 200 6.14 -12.71 -8.06
CA TYR A 200 6.25 -12.89 -9.50
C TYR A 200 7.71 -12.77 -9.98
N LEU A 201 8.41 -11.70 -9.61
CA LEU A 201 9.80 -11.48 -9.99
C LEU A 201 10.72 -12.59 -9.48
N TYR A 202 10.46 -13.10 -8.27
CA TYR A 202 11.19 -14.24 -7.71
C TYR A 202 11.03 -15.50 -8.57
N ILE A 203 9.81 -15.89 -8.88
CA ILE A 203 9.54 -17.09 -9.69
C ILE A 203 10.07 -16.93 -11.12
N MET A 204 9.90 -15.76 -11.73
CA MET A 204 10.42 -15.46 -13.06
C MET A 204 11.94 -15.56 -13.10
N SER A 205 12.63 -14.96 -12.11
CA SER A 205 14.08 -15.05 -11.96
C SER A 205 14.55 -16.50 -11.86
N PHE A 206 13.86 -17.31 -11.07
CA PHE A 206 14.13 -18.75 -10.96
C PHE A 206 13.98 -19.47 -12.29
N TYR A 207 12.86 -19.27 -13.00
CA TYR A 207 12.60 -19.96 -14.27
C TYR A 207 13.60 -19.57 -15.36
N ILE A 208 13.91 -18.29 -15.49
CA ILE A 208 14.87 -17.79 -16.50
C ILE A 208 16.27 -18.32 -16.20
N HIS A 209 16.72 -18.25 -14.95
CA HIS A 209 18.06 -18.72 -14.57
C HIS A 209 18.27 -20.23 -14.80
N HIS A 210 17.20 -21.02 -14.71
CA HIS A 210 17.26 -22.47 -14.90
C HIS A 210 16.76 -22.94 -16.27
N ASP A 211 16.74 -22.05 -17.27
CA ASP A 211 16.35 -22.33 -18.67
C ASP A 211 14.93 -22.91 -18.82
N MET A 212 14.03 -22.58 -17.89
CA MET A 212 12.64 -23.03 -17.90
C MET A 212 11.73 -22.03 -18.64
N ILE A 213 12.09 -21.67 -19.87
CA ILE A 213 11.47 -20.57 -20.63
C ILE A 213 9.97 -20.78 -20.86
N ASP A 214 9.53 -22.02 -21.12
CA ASP A 214 8.11 -22.32 -21.28
C ASP A 214 7.29 -22.01 -20.03
N LYS A 215 7.85 -22.29 -18.82
CA LYS A 215 7.19 -21.98 -17.56
C LYS A 215 7.18 -20.47 -17.28
N ALA A 216 8.27 -19.78 -17.59
CA ALA A 216 8.34 -18.32 -17.50
C ALA A 216 7.30 -17.67 -18.41
N SER A 217 7.22 -18.10 -19.67
CA SER A 217 6.24 -17.60 -20.65
C SER A 217 4.79 -17.86 -20.22
N LYS A 218 4.53 -19.06 -19.68
CA LYS A 218 3.20 -19.39 -19.13
C LYS A 218 2.84 -18.48 -17.95
N LEU A 219 3.74 -18.32 -16.97
CA LEU A 219 3.52 -17.47 -15.80
C LEU A 219 3.30 -16.01 -16.22
N LEU A 220 4.11 -15.49 -17.15
CA LEU A 220 3.95 -14.13 -17.69
C LEU A 220 2.55 -13.95 -18.29
N LYS A 221 2.12 -14.88 -19.14
CA LYS A 221 0.79 -14.83 -19.79
C LYS A 221 -0.34 -14.86 -18.77
N GLU A 222 -0.28 -15.75 -17.78
CA GLU A 222 -1.32 -15.87 -16.75
C GLU A 222 -1.34 -14.65 -15.86
N PHE A 223 -0.19 -14.19 -15.36
CA PHE A 223 -0.07 -13.04 -14.47
C PHE A 223 -0.54 -11.73 -15.12
N THR A 224 -0.22 -11.52 -16.40
CA THR A 224 -0.63 -10.34 -17.16
C THR A 224 -2.08 -10.42 -17.60
N SER A 225 -2.55 -11.59 -18.05
CA SER A 225 -3.94 -11.78 -18.49
C SER A 225 -4.94 -11.50 -17.37
N MET A 226 -4.68 -11.97 -16.15
CA MET A 226 -5.52 -11.73 -14.99
C MET A 226 -5.63 -10.25 -14.61
N ARG A 227 -4.66 -9.44 -15.03
CA ARG A 227 -4.59 -7.99 -14.80
C ARG A 227 -4.96 -7.18 -16.04
N GLY A 228 -5.68 -7.77 -16.97
CA GLY A 228 -6.11 -7.09 -18.18
C GLY A 228 -4.98 -6.64 -19.11
N GLY A 229 -3.78 -7.21 -18.97
CA GLY A 229 -2.57 -6.76 -19.68
C GLY A 229 -1.91 -5.53 -19.04
N MET A 230 -2.47 -5.00 -17.94
CA MET A 230 -2.02 -3.76 -17.30
C MET A 230 -0.84 -3.93 -16.33
N CYS A 231 -0.20 -5.08 -16.30
CA CYS A 231 0.91 -5.35 -15.39
C CYS A 231 2.26 -5.03 -16.05
N MET A 232 2.69 -3.82 -15.95
CA MET A 232 3.89 -3.26 -16.61
C MET A 232 5.19 -3.88 -16.13
N LEU A 233 5.28 -4.16 -14.82
CA LEU A 233 6.48 -4.72 -14.20
C LEU A 233 6.75 -6.17 -14.60
N ALA A 234 5.79 -6.81 -15.29
CA ALA A 234 5.95 -8.17 -15.79
C ALA A 234 6.85 -8.26 -17.04
N TYR A 235 7.05 -7.14 -17.73
CA TYR A 235 7.77 -7.12 -19.01
C TYR A 235 9.23 -6.68 -18.89
N ASP A 236 9.55 -5.90 -17.82
CA ASP A 236 10.87 -5.27 -17.68
C ASP A 236 11.64 -5.79 -16.46
N ASN A 237 12.96 -5.86 -16.61
CA ASN A 237 13.95 -5.95 -15.51
C ASN A 237 13.71 -7.08 -14.49
N ILE A 238 13.62 -8.34 -14.98
CA ILE A 238 13.63 -9.50 -14.10
C ILE A 238 14.98 -9.57 -13.38
N PRO A 239 15.03 -9.61 -12.03
CA PRO A 239 16.28 -9.67 -11.28
C PRO A 239 17.06 -10.94 -11.57
N GLU A 240 18.37 -10.89 -11.46
CA GLU A 240 19.22 -12.10 -11.50
C GLU A 240 18.92 -13.00 -10.30
N TRP A 241 18.90 -14.32 -10.53
CA TRP A 241 18.63 -15.32 -9.48
C TRP A 241 19.63 -15.25 -8.31
N SER A 242 20.88 -14.89 -8.58
CA SER A 242 21.92 -14.71 -7.56
C SER A 242 21.50 -13.82 -6.39
N ARG A 243 20.58 -12.88 -6.62
CA ARG A 243 20.06 -11.97 -5.60
C ARG A 243 19.11 -12.63 -4.60
N PHE A 244 18.55 -13.77 -4.96
CA PHE A 244 17.64 -14.54 -4.11
C PHE A 244 18.30 -15.77 -3.50
N ALA A 245 19.35 -16.30 -4.13
CA ALA A 245 20.02 -17.51 -3.70
C ALA A 245 20.76 -17.32 -2.37
N GLY A 246 20.81 -18.38 -1.56
CA GLY A 246 21.45 -18.38 -0.25
C GLY A 246 20.50 -18.12 0.92
N TYR A 247 20.73 -18.80 2.04
CA TYR A 247 19.82 -18.79 3.19
C TYR A 247 19.51 -17.39 3.74
N LYS A 248 20.50 -16.48 3.75
CA LYS A 248 20.32 -15.10 4.20
C LYS A 248 19.37 -14.34 3.30
N ASN A 249 19.54 -14.44 1.98
CA ASN A 249 18.70 -13.77 0.99
C ASN A 249 17.29 -14.35 0.97
N GLN A 250 17.15 -15.67 1.09
CA GLN A 250 15.85 -16.34 1.18
C GLN A 250 15.06 -15.94 2.43
N LEU A 251 15.73 -15.86 3.57
CA LEU A 251 15.13 -15.36 4.81
C LEU A 251 14.72 -13.89 4.67
N ALA A 252 15.61 -13.06 4.12
CA ALA A 252 15.34 -11.65 3.88
C ALA A 252 14.11 -11.44 2.99
N PHE A 253 14.04 -12.19 1.89
CA PHE A 253 12.88 -12.17 0.99
C PHE A 253 11.58 -12.55 1.72
N SER A 254 11.61 -13.62 2.53
CA SER A 254 10.45 -14.06 3.31
C SER A 254 9.99 -13.02 4.35
N LEU A 255 10.93 -12.28 4.95
CA LEU A 255 10.61 -11.20 5.88
C LEU A 255 10.00 -9.99 5.15
N VAL A 256 10.53 -9.61 3.99
CA VAL A 256 9.97 -8.54 3.15
C VAL A 256 8.57 -8.92 2.64
N GLN A 257 8.35 -10.18 2.27
CA GLN A 257 7.00 -10.66 1.94
C GLN A 257 6.01 -10.44 3.09
N ASN A 258 6.40 -10.78 4.33
CA ASN A 258 5.55 -10.56 5.49
C ASN A 258 5.23 -9.08 5.70
N VAL A 259 6.18 -8.17 5.47
CA VAL A 259 5.95 -6.73 5.53
C VAL A 259 5.01 -6.28 4.40
N SER A 260 5.14 -6.84 3.19
CA SER A 260 4.33 -6.45 2.04
C SER A 260 2.89 -6.95 2.07
N HIS A 261 2.67 -8.17 2.59
CA HIS A 261 1.33 -8.78 2.66
C HIS A 261 0.47 -8.27 3.82
N THR A 262 1.09 -7.72 4.86
CA THR A 262 0.37 -7.15 6.00
C THR A 262 0.41 -5.62 5.94
N GLN A 263 -0.62 -4.99 5.36
CA GLN A 263 -0.71 -3.51 5.29
C GLN A 263 -0.55 -2.85 6.68
N ILE A 264 -0.93 -3.54 7.75
CA ILE A 264 -0.78 -3.10 9.14
C ILE A 264 0.71 -2.96 9.53
N MET A 265 1.61 -3.74 8.93
CA MET A 265 3.04 -3.71 9.25
C MET A 265 3.75 -2.47 8.71
N MET A 266 3.26 -1.82 7.66
CA MET A 266 3.89 -0.61 7.11
C MET A 266 3.84 0.62 8.04
N TYR A 267 3.00 0.56 9.08
CA TYR A 267 2.79 1.66 10.03
C TYR A 267 3.34 1.35 11.44
N SER A 268 4.03 0.22 11.62
CA SER A 268 4.45 -0.22 12.96
C SER A 268 5.97 -0.20 13.13
N ASP A 269 6.41 0.04 14.37
CA ASP A 269 7.82 -0.08 14.77
C ASP A 269 8.41 -1.45 14.42
N LEU A 270 7.56 -2.50 14.39
CA LEU A 270 7.97 -3.83 13.98
C LEU A 270 8.37 -3.89 12.49
N ALA A 271 7.68 -3.17 11.61
CA ALA A 271 8.07 -3.11 10.20
C ALA A 271 9.47 -2.51 10.05
N MET A 272 9.76 -1.42 10.75
CA MET A 272 11.09 -0.82 10.74
C MET A 272 12.15 -1.79 11.27
N LEU A 273 11.89 -2.47 12.37
CA LEU A 273 12.81 -3.48 12.92
C LEU A 273 13.10 -4.60 11.91
N LEU A 274 12.07 -5.11 11.21
CA LEU A 274 12.24 -6.16 10.20
C LEU A 274 12.99 -5.64 8.95
N LEU A 275 12.73 -4.42 8.51
CA LEU A 275 13.45 -3.82 7.39
C LEU A 275 14.94 -3.63 7.73
N ARG A 276 15.26 -3.16 8.94
CA ARG A 276 16.65 -3.05 9.41
C ARG A 276 17.30 -4.41 9.61
N PHE A 277 16.55 -5.38 10.11
CA PHE A 277 17.02 -6.77 10.19
C PHE A 277 17.46 -7.29 8.81
N VAL A 278 16.63 -7.11 7.79
CA VAL A 278 16.95 -7.50 6.40
C VAL A 278 18.20 -6.76 5.90
N GLN A 279 18.25 -5.44 6.09
CA GLN A 279 19.39 -4.63 5.65
C GLN A 279 20.71 -5.08 6.28
N ILE A 280 20.69 -5.46 7.54
CA ILE A 280 21.86 -5.88 8.31
C ILE A 280 22.28 -7.32 7.96
N THR A 281 21.31 -8.25 7.83
CA THR A 281 21.61 -9.68 7.66
C THR A 281 21.81 -10.11 6.22
N ALA A 282 21.27 -9.39 5.25
CA ALA A 282 21.34 -9.70 3.83
C ALA A 282 21.58 -8.42 2.99
N PRO A 283 22.74 -7.76 3.13
CA PRO A 283 23.00 -6.48 2.47
C PRO A 283 22.98 -6.58 0.93
N GLU A 284 23.36 -7.71 0.33
CA GLU A 284 23.29 -7.94 -1.11
C GLU A 284 21.84 -7.94 -1.61
N PHE A 285 20.95 -8.64 -0.91
CA PHE A 285 19.52 -8.60 -1.19
C PHE A 285 18.97 -7.20 -0.97
N ALA A 286 19.31 -6.55 0.14
CA ALA A 286 18.79 -5.24 0.53
C ALA A 286 19.11 -4.15 -0.50
N THR A 287 20.28 -4.18 -1.12
CA THR A 287 20.70 -3.22 -2.16
C THR A 287 20.21 -3.60 -3.55
N SER A 288 19.72 -4.84 -3.71
CA SER A 288 19.24 -5.31 -5.01
C SER A 288 17.94 -4.60 -5.43
N ASN A 289 17.89 -4.10 -6.68
CA ASN A 289 16.73 -3.44 -7.28
C ASN A 289 16.08 -2.33 -6.42
N ASN A 290 16.81 -1.75 -5.47
CA ASN A 290 16.30 -0.73 -4.54
C ASN A 290 15.10 -1.19 -3.67
N VAL A 291 15.02 -2.49 -3.38
CA VAL A 291 13.92 -3.03 -2.58
C VAL A 291 13.80 -2.34 -1.21
N MET A 292 14.94 -2.11 -0.56
CA MET A 292 14.96 -1.44 0.75
C MET A 292 14.64 0.05 0.66
N ASP A 293 15.12 0.75 -0.37
CA ASP A 293 14.75 2.15 -0.58
C ASP A 293 13.25 2.31 -0.78
N TYR A 294 12.61 1.40 -1.51
CA TYR A 294 11.16 1.41 -1.67
C TYR A 294 10.42 1.20 -0.35
N TYR A 295 10.77 0.17 0.43
CA TYR A 295 10.08 -0.12 1.69
C TYR A 295 10.37 0.89 2.80
N LEU A 296 11.61 1.35 2.94
CA LEU A 296 11.97 2.43 3.87
C LEU A 296 11.33 3.75 3.47
N GLY A 297 11.32 4.06 2.17
CA GLY A 297 10.62 5.23 1.63
C GLY A 297 9.14 5.22 1.98
N ASN A 298 8.45 4.08 1.79
CA ASN A 298 7.05 3.93 2.21
C ASN A 298 6.86 4.04 3.71
N PHE A 299 7.74 3.46 4.52
CA PHE A 299 7.66 3.60 5.98
C PHE A 299 7.73 5.08 6.38
N PHE A 300 8.74 5.82 5.93
CA PHE A 300 8.90 7.24 6.23
C PHE A 300 7.86 8.14 5.56
N TYR A 301 7.26 7.71 4.46
CA TYR A 301 6.14 8.42 3.83
C TYR A 301 4.91 8.50 4.75
N HIS A 302 4.62 7.42 5.47
CA HIS A 302 3.48 7.33 6.38
C HIS A 302 3.82 7.77 7.81
N ASN A 303 5.10 7.81 8.14
CA ASN A 303 5.62 8.24 9.44
C ASN A 303 6.48 9.50 9.28
N THR A 304 7.03 9.99 10.36
CA THR A 304 8.01 11.08 10.32
C THR A 304 9.35 10.55 9.81
N GLY A 305 10.04 11.31 8.96
CA GLY A 305 11.36 10.94 8.45
C GLY A 305 11.62 11.41 7.01
N ASN A 306 12.82 11.12 6.51
CA ASN A 306 13.25 11.54 5.18
C ASN A 306 12.87 10.51 4.10
N TRP A 307 11.58 10.42 3.78
CA TRP A 307 11.06 9.55 2.72
C TRP A 307 11.63 9.90 1.34
N GLN A 308 11.88 11.18 1.07
CA GLN A 308 12.32 11.66 -0.24
C GLN A 308 13.68 11.08 -0.61
N LYS A 309 14.65 11.08 0.32
CA LYS A 309 15.97 10.47 0.12
C LYS A 309 15.89 9.04 -0.41
N HIS A 310 14.97 8.26 0.12
CA HIS A 310 14.82 6.85 -0.28
C HIS A 310 14.19 6.74 -1.67
N PHE A 311 13.14 7.49 -1.98
CA PHE A 311 12.55 7.42 -3.33
C PHE A 311 13.45 8.01 -4.40
N ASP A 312 14.24 9.04 -4.10
CA ASP A 312 15.21 9.62 -5.03
C ASP A 312 16.40 8.66 -5.33
N ASN A 313 16.70 7.73 -4.42
CA ASN A 313 17.71 6.70 -4.62
C ASN A 313 17.24 5.57 -5.55
N ILE A 314 15.95 5.44 -5.84
CA ILE A 314 15.45 4.36 -6.68
C ILE A 314 15.89 4.57 -8.13
N SER A 315 16.68 3.65 -8.67
CA SER A 315 17.11 3.66 -10.06
C SER A 315 15.92 3.57 -11.03
N GLN A 316 16.06 4.23 -12.18
CA GLN A 316 15.04 4.17 -13.24
C GLN A 316 14.79 2.76 -13.79
N ASP A 317 15.75 1.86 -13.64
CA ASP A 317 15.64 0.46 -14.05
C ASP A 317 15.06 -0.44 -12.95
N SER A 318 14.81 0.11 -11.77
CA SER A 318 14.21 -0.63 -10.67
C SER A 318 12.72 -0.89 -10.91
N PRO A 319 12.19 -2.09 -10.58
CA PRO A 319 10.76 -2.36 -10.63
C PRO A 319 9.92 -1.48 -9.68
N TYR A 320 10.57 -0.81 -8.74
CA TYR A 320 9.91 0.09 -7.78
C TYR A 320 9.91 1.57 -8.21
N TYR A 321 10.59 1.92 -9.31
CA TYR A 321 10.75 3.31 -9.74
C TYR A 321 9.42 4.06 -9.91
N LEU A 322 8.47 3.45 -10.62
CA LEU A 322 7.16 4.04 -10.86
C LEU A 322 6.36 4.27 -9.58
N PHE A 323 6.49 3.35 -8.63
CA PHE A 323 5.84 3.49 -7.32
C PHE A 323 6.49 4.60 -6.49
N GLY A 324 7.82 4.78 -6.59
CA GLY A 324 8.54 5.92 -5.99
C GLY A 324 8.06 7.26 -6.55
N LEU A 325 7.92 7.36 -7.87
CA LEU A 325 7.37 8.55 -8.53
C LEU A 325 5.93 8.84 -8.06
N LEU A 326 5.08 7.80 -7.99
CA LEU A 326 3.70 7.92 -7.52
C LEU A 326 3.64 8.48 -6.09
N ARG A 327 4.43 7.91 -5.16
CA ARG A 327 4.49 8.36 -3.76
C ARG A 327 5.03 9.78 -3.62
N SER A 328 6.06 10.11 -4.42
CA SER A 328 6.61 11.47 -4.46
C SER A 328 5.58 12.47 -4.96
N ALA A 329 4.81 12.13 -6.00
CA ALA A 329 3.72 12.95 -6.51
C ALA A 329 2.62 13.17 -5.46
N ASP A 330 2.19 12.10 -4.78
CA ASP A 330 1.16 12.16 -3.73
C ASP A 330 1.54 13.12 -2.60
N LYS A 331 2.79 13.09 -2.16
CA LYS A 331 3.26 13.90 -1.04
C LYS A 331 3.51 15.36 -1.41
N THR A 332 3.96 15.60 -2.64
CA THR A 332 4.39 16.95 -3.09
C THR A 332 3.34 17.67 -3.94
N GLY A 333 2.30 16.98 -4.39
CA GLY A 333 1.33 17.49 -5.35
C GLY A 333 1.93 17.74 -6.77
N LYS A 334 3.15 17.28 -7.03
CA LYS A 334 3.85 17.51 -8.31
C LYS A 334 3.37 16.55 -9.39
N ILE A 335 2.61 17.08 -10.33
CA ILE A 335 2.03 16.32 -11.44
C ILE A 335 3.08 15.83 -12.46
N ASP A 336 4.22 16.51 -12.58
CA ASP A 336 5.33 16.14 -13.45
C ASP A 336 5.84 14.72 -13.19
N LYS A 337 5.85 14.28 -11.92
CA LYS A 337 6.22 12.92 -11.53
C LYS A 337 5.22 11.86 -12.05
N LEU A 338 3.94 12.18 -12.05
CA LEU A 338 2.91 11.31 -12.64
C LEU A 338 3.02 11.25 -14.16
N GLN A 339 3.31 12.38 -14.81
CA GLN A 339 3.54 12.46 -16.26
C GLN A 339 4.77 11.64 -16.66
N GLU A 340 5.86 11.71 -15.89
CA GLU A 340 7.05 10.89 -16.08
C GLU A 340 6.72 9.40 -15.98
N ALA A 341 5.98 8.99 -14.93
CA ALA A 341 5.57 7.61 -14.76
C ALA A 341 4.70 7.11 -15.91
N GLN A 342 3.70 7.89 -16.34
CA GLN A 342 2.80 7.55 -17.43
C GLN A 342 3.52 7.54 -18.79
N LYS A 343 4.49 8.43 -19.01
CA LYS A 343 5.31 8.45 -20.23
C LYS A 343 6.20 7.20 -20.32
N LYS A 344 6.80 6.79 -19.20
CA LYS A 344 7.64 5.59 -19.14
C LYS A 344 6.78 4.33 -19.36
N HIS A 345 5.59 4.29 -18.75
CA HIS A 345 4.66 3.16 -18.85
C HIS A 345 3.20 3.63 -18.99
N PRO A 346 2.67 3.64 -20.20
CA PRO A 346 1.30 4.10 -20.48
C PRO A 346 0.20 3.34 -19.73
N LEU A 347 0.46 2.07 -19.37
CA LEU A 347 -0.47 1.21 -18.64
C LEU A 347 -0.26 1.22 -17.10
N PHE A 348 0.58 2.11 -16.56
CA PHE A 348 0.72 2.23 -15.11
C PHE A 348 -0.53 2.89 -14.51
N VAL A 349 -1.56 2.06 -14.25
CA VAL A 349 -2.91 2.47 -13.84
C VAL A 349 -2.92 3.49 -12.70
N PRO A 350 -2.09 3.38 -11.61
CA PRO A 350 -2.11 4.38 -10.56
C PRO A 350 -1.78 5.79 -11.04
N ALA A 351 -0.79 5.95 -11.94
CA ALA A 351 -0.45 7.25 -12.49
C ALA A 351 -1.50 7.73 -13.49
N VAL A 352 -2.01 6.84 -14.35
CA VAL A 352 -3.10 7.14 -15.29
C VAL A 352 -4.32 7.68 -14.55
N ASN A 353 -4.79 6.98 -13.52
CA ASN A 353 -5.98 7.39 -12.74
C ASN A 353 -5.77 8.76 -12.07
N LYS A 354 -4.61 9.01 -11.46
CA LYS A 354 -4.32 10.30 -10.82
C LYS A 354 -4.22 11.45 -11.82
N LEU A 355 -3.61 11.21 -12.97
CA LEU A 355 -3.55 12.23 -14.04
C LEU A 355 -4.94 12.53 -14.59
N VAL A 356 -5.75 11.51 -14.84
CA VAL A 356 -7.13 11.67 -15.29
C VAL A 356 -7.94 12.45 -14.25
N ALA A 357 -7.86 12.07 -12.97
CA ALA A 357 -8.53 12.78 -11.88
C ALA A 357 -8.12 14.26 -11.82
N HIS A 358 -6.82 14.54 -11.88
CA HIS A 358 -6.31 15.91 -11.94
C HIS A 358 -6.90 16.71 -13.09
N HIS A 359 -6.92 16.15 -14.30
CA HIS A 359 -7.47 16.85 -15.46
C HIS A 359 -8.99 17.03 -15.37
N ILE A 360 -9.73 16.07 -14.80
CA ILE A 360 -11.17 16.23 -14.52
C ILE A 360 -11.39 17.40 -13.57
N GLN A 361 -10.72 17.41 -12.42
CA GLN A 361 -10.84 18.45 -11.40
C GLN A 361 -10.60 19.86 -11.98
N HIS A 362 -9.65 20.00 -12.91
CA HIS A 362 -9.31 21.29 -13.55
C HIS A 362 -10.14 21.60 -14.81
N GLY A 363 -11.14 20.80 -15.14
CA GLY A 363 -12.00 21.01 -16.31
C GLY A 363 -11.36 20.66 -17.66
N ASN A 364 -10.26 19.93 -17.69
CA ASN A 364 -9.48 19.61 -18.88
C ASN A 364 -9.92 18.27 -19.51
N LYS A 365 -11.15 18.19 -20.04
CA LYS A 365 -11.73 16.97 -20.66
C LYS A 365 -10.82 16.36 -21.74
N SER A 366 -10.27 17.19 -22.61
CA SER A 366 -9.45 16.75 -23.75
C SER A 366 -8.19 15.98 -23.31
N ASP A 367 -7.52 16.45 -22.25
CA ASP A 367 -6.31 15.83 -21.73
C ASP A 367 -6.64 14.54 -20.99
N ALA A 368 -7.70 14.51 -20.17
CA ALA A 368 -8.18 13.29 -19.52
C ALA A 368 -8.48 12.19 -20.56
N LEU A 369 -9.23 12.53 -21.62
CA LEU A 369 -9.53 11.59 -22.72
C LEU A 369 -8.29 11.18 -23.51
N ARG A 370 -7.31 12.05 -23.69
CA ARG A 370 -6.06 11.73 -24.40
C ARG A 370 -5.26 10.67 -23.66
N ILE A 371 -5.16 10.79 -22.33
CA ILE A 371 -4.45 9.83 -21.47
C ILE A 371 -5.11 8.44 -21.55
N ILE A 372 -6.43 8.36 -21.41
CA ILE A 372 -7.16 7.09 -21.50
C ILE A 372 -7.02 6.46 -22.91
N ARG A 373 -7.15 7.26 -23.97
CA ARG A 373 -6.99 6.75 -25.36
C ARG A 373 -5.58 6.21 -25.60
N HIS A 374 -4.56 6.87 -25.06
CA HIS A 374 -3.18 6.40 -25.17
C HIS A 374 -3.03 5.03 -24.51
N ALA A 375 -3.56 4.85 -23.29
CA ALA A 375 -3.56 3.56 -22.63
C ALA A 375 -4.36 2.49 -23.39
N MET A 376 -5.54 2.83 -23.94
CA MET A 376 -6.39 1.88 -24.68
C MET A 376 -5.77 1.37 -25.99
N ASN A 377 -4.82 2.10 -26.57
CA ASN A 377 -4.14 1.72 -27.81
C ASN A 377 -2.90 0.84 -27.57
N ASP A 378 -2.56 0.53 -26.32
CA ASP A 378 -1.42 -0.31 -26.00
C ASP A 378 -1.67 -1.76 -26.44
N GLU A 379 -0.66 -2.38 -27.07
CA GLU A 379 -0.76 -3.72 -27.64
C GLU A 379 -0.84 -4.84 -26.59
N HIS A 380 -0.36 -4.57 -25.36
CA HIS A 380 -0.39 -5.53 -24.26
C HIS A 380 -1.78 -5.67 -23.61
N LEU A 381 -2.72 -4.74 -23.89
CA LEU A 381 -4.06 -4.85 -23.33
C LEU A 381 -4.86 -6.00 -23.94
N ASN A 382 -5.46 -6.80 -23.07
CA ASN A 382 -6.52 -7.73 -23.46
C ASN A 382 -7.92 -7.08 -23.35
N ASP A 383 -8.96 -7.82 -23.65
CA ASP A 383 -10.34 -7.31 -23.62
C ASP A 383 -10.77 -6.79 -22.24
N ALA A 384 -10.33 -7.45 -21.17
CA ALA A 384 -10.61 -6.98 -19.79
C ALA A 384 -9.94 -5.64 -19.48
N GLY A 385 -8.69 -5.45 -19.92
CA GLY A 385 -7.99 -4.16 -19.80
C GLY A 385 -8.63 -3.07 -20.65
N ARG A 386 -9.06 -3.40 -21.87
CA ARG A 386 -9.79 -2.46 -22.72
C ARG A 386 -11.13 -2.05 -22.10
N ALA A 387 -11.85 -3.00 -21.51
CA ALA A 387 -13.09 -2.74 -20.78
C ALA A 387 -12.86 -1.83 -19.57
N PHE A 388 -11.77 -2.06 -18.81
CA PHE A 388 -11.40 -1.21 -17.67
C PHE A 388 -11.20 0.26 -18.09
N PHE A 389 -10.41 0.51 -19.14
CA PHE A 389 -10.19 1.89 -19.63
C PHE A 389 -11.42 2.47 -20.34
N ALA A 390 -12.26 1.65 -20.98
CA ALA A 390 -13.55 2.12 -21.53
C ALA A 390 -14.50 2.58 -20.41
N LYS A 391 -14.54 1.89 -19.25
CA LYS A 391 -15.23 2.37 -18.05
C LYS A 391 -14.72 3.74 -17.62
N GLY A 392 -13.39 3.90 -17.49
CA GLY A 392 -12.78 5.20 -17.15
C GLY A 392 -13.16 6.31 -18.14
N ARG A 393 -13.22 6.01 -19.44
CA ARG A 393 -13.65 6.97 -20.47
C ARG A 393 -15.12 7.34 -20.32
N ALA A 394 -15.99 6.39 -19.99
CA ALA A 394 -17.40 6.65 -19.69
C ALA A 394 -17.55 7.58 -18.47
N GLN A 395 -16.76 7.37 -17.42
CA GLN A 395 -16.74 8.23 -16.23
C GLN A 395 -16.31 9.67 -16.58
N ILE A 396 -15.28 9.85 -17.41
CA ILE A 396 -14.86 11.19 -17.89
C ILE A 396 -16.00 11.83 -18.65
N ASN A 397 -16.61 11.14 -19.63
CA ASN A 397 -17.70 11.69 -20.42
C ASN A 397 -18.90 12.08 -19.56
N PHE A 398 -19.26 11.24 -18.57
CA PHE A 398 -20.32 11.54 -17.61
C PHE A 398 -20.02 12.80 -16.78
N ALA A 399 -18.81 12.92 -16.21
CA ALA A 399 -18.41 14.07 -15.40
C ALA A 399 -18.53 15.41 -16.17
N PHE A 400 -18.31 15.38 -17.47
CA PHE A 400 -18.46 16.56 -18.35
C PHE A 400 -19.84 16.70 -19.01
N GLY A 401 -20.83 15.86 -18.64
CA GLY A 401 -22.19 15.92 -19.12
C GLY A 401 -22.40 15.37 -20.55
N ASP A 402 -21.42 14.67 -21.12
CA ASP A 402 -21.54 14.01 -22.42
C ASP A 402 -22.16 12.62 -22.24
N LEU A 403 -23.45 12.60 -21.93
CA LEU A 403 -24.18 11.41 -21.51
C LEU A 403 -24.29 10.34 -22.61
N ASP A 404 -24.40 10.76 -23.88
CA ASP A 404 -24.50 9.82 -25.01
C ASP A 404 -23.16 9.12 -25.26
N ALA A 405 -22.03 9.84 -25.18
CA ALA A 405 -20.72 9.23 -25.25
C ALA A 405 -20.46 8.28 -24.06
N ALA A 406 -20.85 8.68 -22.84
CA ALA A 406 -20.75 7.84 -21.67
C ALA A 406 -21.56 6.55 -21.82
N GLN A 407 -22.81 6.64 -22.28
CA GLN A 407 -23.68 5.49 -22.55
C GLN A 407 -23.09 4.56 -23.61
N SER A 408 -22.55 5.12 -24.71
CA SER A 408 -21.91 4.32 -25.76
C SER A 408 -20.69 3.54 -25.25
N ASP A 409 -19.90 4.14 -24.36
CA ASP A 409 -18.76 3.46 -23.77
C ASP A 409 -19.17 2.35 -22.80
N LEU A 410 -20.21 2.55 -21.99
CA LEU A 410 -20.74 1.52 -21.10
C LEU A 410 -21.32 0.31 -21.85
N HIS A 411 -21.97 0.52 -23.00
CA HIS A 411 -22.44 -0.61 -23.82
C HIS A 411 -21.33 -1.56 -24.25
N LYS A 412 -20.13 -1.05 -24.50
CA LYS A 412 -18.96 -1.86 -24.86
C LYS A 412 -18.36 -2.62 -23.70
N VAL A 413 -18.67 -2.20 -22.49
CA VAL A 413 -18.12 -2.76 -21.23
C VAL A 413 -19.07 -3.76 -20.57
N SER A 414 -20.38 -3.60 -20.79
CA SER A 414 -21.44 -4.29 -20.05
C SER A 414 -21.37 -5.83 -20.13
N GLU A 415 -20.89 -6.38 -21.23
CA GLU A 415 -20.75 -7.84 -21.39
C GLU A 415 -19.59 -8.41 -20.55
N ALA A 416 -18.48 -7.65 -20.42
CA ALA A 416 -17.28 -8.10 -19.70
C ALA A 416 -17.35 -7.87 -18.18
N LEU A 417 -18.12 -6.88 -17.72
CA LEU A 417 -18.16 -6.40 -16.33
C LEU A 417 -19.60 -6.21 -15.80
N ALA A 418 -20.53 -7.00 -16.23
CA ALA A 418 -21.98 -6.84 -15.99
C ALA A 418 -22.41 -6.72 -14.51
N LEU A 419 -21.57 -7.11 -13.54
CA LEU A 419 -21.84 -7.05 -12.10
C LEU A 419 -20.95 -6.05 -11.35
N ASP A 420 -20.19 -5.23 -12.06
CA ASP A 420 -19.37 -4.17 -11.44
C ASP A 420 -20.28 -3.08 -10.88
N ALA A 421 -20.18 -2.84 -9.56
CA ALA A 421 -21.01 -1.86 -8.85
C ALA A 421 -20.87 -0.44 -9.40
N GLU A 422 -19.67 -0.05 -9.84
CA GLU A 422 -19.41 1.27 -10.44
C GLU A 422 -20.12 1.41 -11.80
N ILE A 423 -20.19 0.33 -12.60
CA ILE A 423 -20.90 0.32 -13.87
C ILE A 423 -22.40 0.44 -13.64
N LEU A 424 -22.96 -0.31 -12.69
CA LEU A 424 -24.37 -0.21 -12.35
C LEU A 424 -24.73 1.19 -11.84
N SER A 425 -23.87 1.76 -10.98
CA SER A 425 -24.03 3.14 -10.49
C SER A 425 -24.01 4.15 -11.64
N LEU A 426 -22.98 4.08 -12.49
CA LEU A 426 -22.83 5.02 -13.61
C LEU A 426 -23.99 4.90 -14.61
N GLN A 427 -24.45 3.68 -14.91
CA GLN A 427 -25.60 3.44 -15.77
C GLN A 427 -26.88 4.06 -15.21
N ALA A 428 -27.15 3.84 -13.91
CA ALA A 428 -28.31 4.41 -13.23
C ALA A 428 -28.27 5.95 -13.24
N LYS A 429 -27.10 6.54 -12.98
CA LYS A 429 -26.89 8.00 -13.03
C LYS A 429 -27.11 8.56 -14.44
N ILE A 430 -26.60 7.90 -15.48
CA ILE A 430 -26.79 8.33 -16.88
C ILE A 430 -28.28 8.33 -17.23
N TRP A 431 -29.01 7.23 -16.93
CA TRP A 431 -30.46 7.15 -17.18
C TRP A 431 -31.23 8.25 -16.43
N ALA A 432 -30.90 8.48 -15.18
CA ALA A 432 -31.51 9.54 -14.37
C ALA A 432 -31.26 10.93 -14.98
N MET A 433 -30.02 11.23 -15.37
CA MET A 433 -29.67 12.52 -15.98
C MET A 433 -30.30 12.73 -17.36
N GLN A 434 -30.54 11.66 -18.11
CA GLN A 434 -31.26 11.68 -19.38
C GLN A 434 -32.80 11.67 -19.21
N ASN A 435 -33.29 11.56 -17.96
CA ASN A 435 -34.71 11.45 -17.61
C ASN A 435 -35.42 10.31 -18.36
N ARG A 436 -34.77 9.16 -18.46
CA ARG A 436 -35.30 7.94 -19.10
C ARG A 436 -34.93 6.71 -18.29
N GLU A 437 -35.67 5.60 -18.49
CA GLU A 437 -35.44 4.31 -17.79
C GLU A 437 -35.37 4.47 -16.27
N LEU A 438 -36.14 5.40 -15.70
CA LEU A 438 -36.09 5.75 -14.27
C LEU A 438 -36.39 4.58 -13.34
N ASP A 439 -37.27 3.64 -13.73
CA ASP A 439 -37.55 2.45 -12.94
C ASP A 439 -36.39 1.48 -12.91
N ASN A 440 -35.74 1.27 -14.05
CA ASN A 440 -34.51 0.45 -14.12
C ASN A 440 -33.37 1.12 -13.36
N ALA A 441 -33.21 2.44 -13.46
CA ALA A 441 -32.25 3.21 -12.69
C ALA A 441 -32.46 3.04 -11.18
N TYR A 442 -33.73 3.08 -10.74
CA TYR A 442 -34.09 2.87 -9.34
C TYR A 442 -33.79 1.44 -8.87
N GLU A 443 -34.10 0.44 -9.69
CA GLU A 443 -33.77 -0.96 -9.38
C GLU A 443 -32.26 -1.15 -9.21
N TYR A 444 -31.44 -0.59 -10.10
CA TYR A 444 -29.97 -0.66 -10.00
C TYR A 444 -29.45 0.04 -8.74
N ALA A 445 -29.92 1.25 -8.45
CA ALA A 445 -29.53 1.98 -7.25
C ALA A 445 -29.92 1.24 -5.96
N MET A 446 -31.14 0.68 -5.89
CA MET A 446 -31.57 -0.13 -4.75
C MET A 446 -30.78 -1.42 -4.59
N LYS A 447 -30.36 -2.04 -5.70
CA LYS A 447 -29.48 -3.22 -5.66
C LYS A 447 -28.13 -2.88 -5.05
N LEU A 448 -27.54 -1.74 -5.40
CA LEU A 448 -26.29 -1.26 -4.82
C LEU A 448 -26.40 -1.02 -3.32
N VAL A 449 -27.42 -0.27 -2.88
CA VAL A 449 -27.66 0.00 -1.45
C VAL A 449 -27.89 -1.29 -0.65
N LYS A 450 -28.67 -2.24 -1.19
CA LYS A 450 -28.89 -3.55 -0.55
C LYS A 450 -27.62 -4.39 -0.45
N HIS A 451 -26.74 -4.31 -1.46
CA HIS A 451 -25.48 -5.05 -1.47
C HIS A 451 -24.49 -4.52 -0.44
N ASN A 452 -24.37 -3.20 -0.34
CA ASN A 452 -23.50 -2.53 0.63
C ASN A 452 -24.19 -1.28 1.22
N PRO A 453 -24.95 -1.42 2.31
CA PRO A 453 -25.65 -0.28 2.94
C PRO A 453 -24.72 0.79 3.54
N ALA A 454 -23.43 0.48 3.72
CA ALA A 454 -22.44 1.44 4.22
C ALA A 454 -21.78 2.27 3.09
N ASP A 455 -22.06 1.95 1.83
CA ASP A 455 -21.49 2.64 0.68
C ASP A 455 -22.24 3.94 0.38
N VAL A 456 -21.59 5.07 0.68
CA VAL A 456 -22.13 6.42 0.44
C VAL A 456 -22.40 6.68 -1.05
N LEU A 457 -21.58 6.13 -1.98
CA LEU A 457 -21.78 6.28 -3.42
C LEU A 457 -23.05 5.56 -3.91
N ALA A 458 -23.42 4.45 -3.27
CA ALA A 458 -24.69 3.77 -3.56
C ALA A 458 -25.90 4.64 -3.18
N TRP A 459 -25.86 5.29 -2.02
CA TRP A 459 -26.89 6.22 -1.57
C TRP A 459 -26.94 7.49 -2.42
N ASP A 460 -25.79 8.04 -2.83
CA ASP A 460 -25.72 9.16 -3.76
C ASP A 460 -26.40 8.83 -5.09
N THR A 461 -26.13 7.62 -5.62
CA THR A 461 -26.79 7.14 -6.83
C THR A 461 -28.30 7.05 -6.65
N LEU A 462 -28.76 6.48 -5.53
CA LEU A 462 -30.18 6.37 -5.21
C LEU A 462 -30.83 7.75 -5.09
N GLY A 463 -30.21 8.68 -4.37
CA GLY A 463 -30.71 10.04 -4.20
C GLY A 463 -30.88 10.80 -5.52
N LEU A 464 -29.88 10.70 -6.42
CA LEU A 464 -30.00 11.30 -7.75
C LEU A 464 -31.16 10.71 -8.56
N VAL A 465 -31.33 9.38 -8.52
CA VAL A 465 -32.42 8.69 -9.23
C VAL A 465 -33.79 9.09 -8.64
N VAL A 466 -33.90 9.11 -7.30
CA VAL A 466 -35.12 9.53 -6.61
C VAL A 466 -35.48 10.99 -6.93
N ALA A 467 -34.45 11.88 -7.01
CA ALA A 467 -34.69 13.27 -7.39
C ALA A 467 -35.36 13.42 -8.78
N LYS A 468 -34.99 12.56 -9.73
CA LYS A 468 -35.54 12.56 -11.09
C LYS A 468 -36.89 11.83 -11.19
N ARG A 469 -37.10 10.79 -10.39
CA ARG A 469 -38.29 9.93 -10.43
C ARG A 469 -39.43 10.47 -9.57
N GLU A 470 -39.13 10.94 -8.37
CA GLU A 470 -40.07 11.27 -7.31
C GLU A 470 -40.04 12.75 -6.89
N GLY A 471 -38.97 13.45 -7.26
CA GLY A 471 -38.82 14.87 -7.01
C GLY A 471 -37.84 15.22 -5.89
N ALA A 472 -37.63 16.51 -5.70
CA ALA A 472 -36.60 17.07 -4.82
C ALA A 472 -36.81 16.70 -3.33
N ASP A 473 -38.06 16.71 -2.84
CA ASP A 473 -38.33 16.45 -1.41
C ASP A 473 -38.00 15.01 -1.04
N ALA A 474 -38.41 14.04 -1.86
CA ALA A 474 -38.12 12.63 -1.62
C ALA A 474 -36.59 12.37 -1.67
N ALA A 475 -35.85 13.06 -2.53
CA ALA A 475 -34.39 12.95 -2.61
C ALA A 475 -33.68 13.54 -1.39
N LEU A 476 -34.17 14.65 -0.84
CA LEU A 476 -33.61 15.24 0.39
C LEU A 476 -33.74 14.28 1.58
N ASP A 477 -34.88 13.59 1.72
CA ASP A 477 -35.08 12.59 2.79
C ASP A 477 -34.01 11.48 2.76
N VAL A 478 -33.49 11.17 1.59
CA VAL A 478 -32.40 10.19 1.41
C VAL A 478 -31.03 10.83 1.65
N LEU A 479 -30.73 11.94 0.97
CA LEU A 479 -29.36 12.48 0.88
C LEU A 479 -28.93 13.31 2.08
N GLU A 480 -29.85 14.03 2.77
CA GLU A 480 -29.49 14.82 3.96
C GLU A 480 -28.92 13.93 5.07
N ARG A 481 -29.57 12.80 5.37
CA ARG A 481 -29.11 11.86 6.39
C ARG A 481 -27.73 11.25 6.06
N VAL A 482 -27.50 10.99 4.79
CA VAL A 482 -26.21 10.47 4.33
C VAL A 482 -25.14 11.56 4.36
N GLY A 483 -25.50 12.80 4.02
CA GLY A 483 -24.62 13.95 4.06
C GLY A 483 -24.14 14.32 5.47
N GLU A 484 -24.96 14.09 6.50
CA GLU A 484 -24.57 14.32 7.91
C GLU A 484 -23.41 13.42 8.38
N VAL A 485 -23.32 12.21 7.84
CA VAL A 485 -22.30 11.22 8.23
C VAL A 485 -21.16 11.07 7.21
N SER A 486 -21.35 11.57 5.98
CA SER A 486 -20.34 11.46 4.92
C SER A 486 -19.26 12.53 5.07
N THR A 487 -18.01 12.08 5.01
CA THR A 487 -16.83 12.96 5.06
C THR A 487 -16.00 12.93 3.77
N THR A 488 -16.40 12.14 2.77
CA THR A 488 -15.51 11.83 1.63
C THR A 488 -16.18 11.85 0.25
N CYS A 489 -17.50 12.00 0.15
CA CYS A 489 -18.22 11.89 -1.13
C CYS A 489 -18.55 13.26 -1.72
N SER A 490 -17.75 13.75 -2.63
CA SER A 490 -17.95 15.04 -3.32
C SER A 490 -19.24 15.07 -4.16
N SER A 491 -19.53 14.00 -4.91
CA SER A 491 -20.74 13.94 -5.78
C SER A 491 -22.05 14.04 -5.01
N LEU A 492 -22.10 13.49 -3.79
CA LEU A 492 -23.26 13.61 -2.90
C LEU A 492 -23.59 15.08 -2.62
N PHE A 493 -22.56 15.87 -2.27
CA PHE A 493 -22.75 17.29 -1.96
C PHE A 493 -23.04 18.12 -3.21
N GLU A 494 -22.52 17.74 -4.38
CA GLU A 494 -22.91 18.37 -5.65
C GLU A 494 -24.40 18.14 -5.94
N HIS A 495 -24.89 16.90 -5.78
CA HIS A 495 -26.31 16.58 -5.98
C HIS A 495 -27.22 17.25 -4.95
N LEU A 496 -26.81 17.32 -3.66
CA LEU A 496 -27.53 18.11 -2.65
C LEU A 496 -27.61 19.59 -3.05
N GLY A 497 -26.52 20.16 -3.54
CA GLY A 497 -26.49 21.53 -4.05
C GLY A 497 -27.44 21.75 -5.20
N ASP A 498 -27.51 20.82 -6.17
CA ASP A 498 -28.44 20.89 -7.30
C ASP A 498 -29.91 20.82 -6.85
N ILE A 499 -30.22 19.97 -5.84
CA ILE A 499 -31.56 19.83 -5.30
C ILE A 499 -31.98 21.07 -4.52
N TYR A 500 -31.13 21.61 -3.63
CA TYR A 500 -31.42 22.87 -2.92
C TYR A 500 -31.58 24.06 -3.86
N ALA A 501 -30.74 24.14 -4.90
CA ALA A 501 -30.88 25.18 -5.93
C ALA A 501 -32.21 25.07 -6.66
N SER A 502 -32.69 23.87 -6.98
CA SER A 502 -33.99 23.66 -7.62
C SER A 502 -35.17 24.06 -6.74
N LYS A 503 -35.00 24.02 -5.42
CA LYS A 503 -36.01 24.47 -4.43
C LYS A 503 -35.91 25.97 -4.09
N GLY A 504 -34.92 26.67 -4.60
CA GLY A 504 -34.67 28.07 -4.30
C GLY A 504 -33.95 28.33 -2.96
N ASP A 505 -33.46 27.29 -2.27
CA ASP A 505 -32.64 27.45 -1.05
C ASP A 505 -31.17 27.75 -1.44
N VAL A 506 -30.94 29.00 -1.79
CA VAL A 506 -29.65 29.47 -2.30
C VAL A 506 -28.52 29.23 -1.32
N ASN A 507 -28.75 29.45 -0.02
CA ASN A 507 -27.70 29.33 1.00
C ASN A 507 -27.25 27.87 1.14
N LYS A 508 -28.17 26.95 1.33
CA LYS A 508 -27.85 25.51 1.41
C LYS A 508 -27.23 24.98 0.12
N ALA A 509 -27.69 25.49 -1.04
CA ALA A 509 -27.09 25.09 -2.32
C ALA A 509 -25.61 25.50 -2.41
N ILE A 510 -25.28 26.75 -2.03
CA ILE A 510 -23.90 27.24 -2.04
C ILE A 510 -23.04 26.46 -1.04
N ASP A 511 -23.52 26.24 0.19
CA ASP A 511 -22.80 25.48 1.22
C ASP A 511 -22.50 24.05 0.75
N SER A 512 -23.48 23.40 0.13
CA SER A 512 -23.30 22.07 -0.44
C SER A 512 -22.26 22.04 -1.58
N TYR A 513 -22.31 22.99 -2.50
CA TYR A 513 -21.32 23.09 -3.57
C TYR A 513 -19.91 23.39 -3.06
N VAL A 514 -19.77 24.26 -2.05
CA VAL A 514 -18.46 24.50 -1.40
C VAL A 514 -17.93 23.20 -0.79
N ARG A 515 -18.79 22.46 -0.10
CA ARG A 515 -18.42 21.18 0.49
C ARG A 515 -18.03 20.15 -0.58
N ALA A 516 -18.71 20.11 -1.73
CA ALA A 516 -18.32 19.28 -2.86
C ALA A 516 -16.91 19.61 -3.38
N ILE A 517 -16.55 20.89 -3.48
CA ILE A 517 -15.20 21.31 -3.89
C ILE A 517 -14.16 20.89 -2.85
N GLU A 518 -14.42 21.06 -1.55
CA GLU A 518 -13.51 20.65 -0.47
C GLU A 518 -13.21 19.14 -0.47
N LEU A 519 -14.16 18.32 -0.90
CA LEU A 519 -14.07 16.86 -0.94
C LEU A 519 -13.69 16.31 -2.32
N SER A 520 -13.24 17.15 -3.25
CA SER A 520 -13.04 16.78 -4.67
C SER A 520 -11.87 15.82 -4.94
N ASP A 521 -11.23 15.27 -3.94
CA ASP A 521 -10.15 14.26 -4.07
C ASP A 521 -10.61 12.93 -4.68
N ASP A 522 -11.93 12.71 -4.86
CA ASP A 522 -12.51 11.54 -5.51
C ASP A 522 -12.17 11.40 -7.03
N GLY A 523 -11.66 12.47 -7.62
CA GLY A 523 -11.18 12.50 -9.01
C GLY A 523 -12.27 12.51 -10.09
N LEU A 524 -13.56 12.62 -9.73
CA LEU A 524 -14.68 12.68 -10.69
C LEU A 524 -15.37 14.05 -10.70
N THR A 525 -15.02 14.94 -9.78
CA THR A 525 -15.63 16.26 -9.61
C THR A 525 -14.97 17.30 -10.51
N VAL A 526 -15.75 17.97 -11.33
CA VAL A 526 -15.30 19.05 -12.22
C VAL A 526 -15.47 20.40 -11.51
N ILE A 527 -14.46 20.85 -10.78
CA ILE A 527 -14.51 22.08 -9.96
C ILE A 527 -15.03 23.31 -10.74
N PRO A 528 -14.54 23.62 -11.96
CA PRO A 528 -15.03 24.77 -12.71
C PRO A 528 -16.54 24.75 -13.02
N LEU A 529 -17.13 23.56 -13.15
CA LEU A 529 -18.58 23.44 -13.36
C LEU A 529 -19.36 23.78 -12.09
N ILE A 530 -18.89 23.30 -10.93
CA ILE A 530 -19.50 23.63 -9.62
C ILE A 530 -19.38 25.14 -9.34
N GLU A 531 -18.20 25.73 -9.56
CA GLU A 531 -18.02 27.17 -9.41
C GLU A 531 -18.96 27.98 -10.33
N LYS A 532 -19.21 27.49 -11.55
CA LYS A 532 -20.20 28.11 -12.44
C LYS A 532 -21.62 28.03 -11.88
N LYS A 533 -21.99 26.89 -11.22
CA LYS A 533 -23.27 26.75 -10.52
C LYS A 533 -23.40 27.78 -9.39
N ILE A 534 -22.36 27.91 -8.55
CA ILE A 534 -22.32 28.91 -7.46
C ILE A 534 -22.47 30.34 -8.00
N ARG A 535 -21.75 30.71 -9.09
CA ARG A 535 -21.85 32.05 -9.70
C ARG A 535 -23.22 32.37 -10.24
N LYS A 536 -24.00 31.37 -10.65
CA LYS A 536 -25.38 31.58 -11.15
C LYS A 536 -26.40 31.80 -10.01
N LEU A 537 -26.08 31.40 -8.79
CA LEU A 537 -26.94 31.58 -7.61
C LEU A 537 -26.68 32.91 -6.89
N LYS A 538 -25.52 33.52 -7.09
CA LYS A 538 -25.17 34.87 -6.59
C LYS A 538 -25.67 35.95 -7.57
#